data_64124917e7d016a5c191eb8f0f1c8e0d
#
_entry.id   64124917e7d016a5c191eb8f0f1c8e0d
#
_cell.length_a   1.000
_cell.length_b   1.000
_cell.length_c   1.000
_cell.angle_alpha   90.00
_cell.angle_beta   90.00
_cell.angle_gamma   90.00
#
_symmetry.space_group_name_H-M   'P 1'
#
loop_
_entity.id
_entity.type
_entity.pdbx_description
1 polymer ?
#
loop_
_entity_poly.entity_id
_entity_poly.type
_entity_poly.pdbx_seq_one_letter_code
_entity_poly.pdbx_strand_id
1 'polypeptide(L)'
;MKKLTLLLLAGSFSLFAVAQGNGKNKEKNKDKGKSEQAGDKVKESSGKADHDKKVWEGTYANASDGPKPSKNQPAKVRSSFQRDYPNATNVSWSKYRGDWTATFRNGIWMSTAVYHANGDRRDTRTPIRKDDIPRKIFDIITKKPETQIDNVIKIEVPKTIKDIFRIKNIIQGKPEYTFYDSDGLVVQYSY
;
A
#
# COMPACT_ATOMS: atom_id res chain seq x y z
N MET A 1 21.33 -44.65 21.11
CA MET A 1 20.22 -45.06 20.25
C MET A 1 19.01 -44.18 20.59
N LYS A 2 18.77 -43.12 19.81
CA LYS A 2 17.61 -42.22 19.98
C LYS A 2 16.70 -42.40 18.78
N LYS A 3 15.48 -42.85 19.04
CA LYS A 3 14.45 -43.16 18.05
C LYS A 3 13.90 -41.87 17.43
N LEU A 4 13.99 -41.78 16.12
CA LEU A 4 13.43 -40.70 15.29
C LEU A 4 11.97 -41.05 15.01
N THR A 5 11.02 -40.26 15.53
CA THR A 5 9.59 -40.41 15.25
C THR A 5 9.23 -39.47 14.11
N LEU A 6 8.92 -40.04 12.95
CA LEU A 6 8.46 -39.37 11.74
C LEU A 6 6.94 -39.15 11.84
N LEU A 7 6.48 -37.89 11.93
CA LEU A 7 5.06 -37.54 11.94
C LEU A 7 4.66 -37.14 10.52
N LEU A 8 3.90 -38.00 9.84
CA LEU A 8 3.27 -37.73 8.56
C LEU A 8 1.95 -36.97 8.79
N LEU A 9 1.88 -35.71 8.38
CA LEU A 9 0.64 -34.94 8.33
C LEU A 9 0.06 -35.03 6.91
N ALA A 10 -1.05 -35.76 6.80
CA ALA A 10 -1.86 -35.84 5.59
C ALA A 10 -2.67 -34.55 5.41
N GLY A 11 -2.39 -33.80 4.36
CA GLY A 11 -3.17 -32.61 3.98
C GLY A 11 -4.39 -32.99 3.16
N SER A 12 -5.56 -32.65 3.63
CA SER A 12 -6.83 -32.80 2.94
C SER A 12 -7.01 -31.64 1.92
N PHE A 13 -7.10 -32.00 0.65
CA PHE A 13 -7.51 -31.12 -0.44
C PHE A 13 -9.04 -30.98 -0.43
N SER A 14 -9.54 -29.77 -0.19
CA SER A 14 -10.95 -29.43 -0.40
C SER A 14 -11.11 -28.81 -1.79
N LEU A 15 -11.77 -29.53 -2.67
CA LEU A 15 -12.24 -29.06 -3.98
C LEU A 15 -13.46 -28.15 -3.79
N PHE A 16 -13.37 -26.89 -4.13
CA PHE A 16 -14.53 -26.01 -4.26
C PHE A 16 -15.02 -26.00 -5.72
N ALA A 17 -16.26 -26.43 -5.89
CA ALA A 17 -16.96 -26.43 -7.15
C ALA A 17 -17.34 -25.00 -7.57
N VAL A 18 -17.05 -24.67 -8.83
CA VAL A 18 -17.47 -23.42 -9.50
C VAL A 18 -18.91 -23.58 -9.95
N ALA A 19 -19.83 -22.78 -9.42
CA ALA A 19 -21.18 -22.64 -9.93
C ALA A 19 -21.20 -21.52 -10.99
N GLN A 20 -21.43 -21.90 -12.25
CA GLN A 20 -21.74 -21.00 -13.35
C GLN A 20 -23.19 -20.52 -13.23
N GLY A 21 -23.38 -19.22 -12.99
CA GLY A 21 -24.66 -18.53 -13.11
C GLY A 21 -24.80 -17.84 -14.44
N ASN A 22 -25.60 -18.41 -15.33
CA ASN A 22 -25.97 -17.87 -16.63
C ASN A 22 -27.21 -16.96 -16.45
N GLY A 23 -27.11 -15.68 -16.77
CA GLY A 23 -28.22 -14.70 -16.69
C GLY A 23 -28.31 -13.82 -17.92
N LYS A 24 -29.29 -14.10 -18.73
CA LYS A 24 -29.64 -13.53 -20.03
C LYS A 24 -30.04 -12.04 -20.02
N ASN A 25 -29.57 -11.33 -21.04
CA ASN A 25 -30.23 -10.32 -21.90
C ASN A 25 -31.38 -9.49 -21.36
N LYS A 26 -31.27 -8.16 -21.55
CA LYS A 26 -32.28 -7.38 -22.29
C LYS A 26 -31.68 -6.11 -22.91
N GLU A 27 -31.59 -6.14 -24.22
CA GLU A 27 -31.52 -4.94 -25.08
C GLU A 27 -32.68 -4.00 -24.83
N LYS A 28 -32.44 -2.71 -24.80
CA LYS A 28 -33.37 -1.68 -25.29
C LYS A 28 -32.59 -0.52 -25.88
N ASN A 29 -32.63 -0.54 -27.19
CA ASN A 29 -32.35 0.53 -28.11
C ASN A 29 -33.25 1.75 -27.84
N LYS A 30 -32.71 2.96 -27.80
CA LYS A 30 -33.38 4.16 -28.35
C LYS A 30 -32.38 5.26 -28.69
N ASP A 31 -32.38 5.50 -29.93
CA ASP A 31 -31.81 6.53 -30.78
C ASP A 31 -32.21 7.95 -30.39
N LYS A 32 -31.30 8.91 -30.51
CA LYS A 32 -31.36 10.22 -31.17
C LYS A 32 -30.50 11.28 -30.51
N GLY A 33 -29.71 11.94 -31.37
CA GLY A 33 -29.44 13.35 -31.15
C GLY A 33 -28.00 13.79 -31.34
N LYS A 34 -27.69 14.10 -32.54
CA LYS A 34 -26.59 14.85 -33.13
C LYS A 34 -26.26 16.15 -32.39
N SER A 35 -24.97 16.44 -32.10
CA SER A 35 -24.31 17.71 -32.50
C SER A 35 -22.81 17.65 -32.22
N GLU A 36 -22.05 17.93 -33.25
CA GLU A 36 -20.60 18.18 -33.28
C GLU A 36 -20.26 19.45 -32.50
N GLN A 37 -19.18 19.39 -31.70
CA GLN A 37 -18.25 20.52 -31.65
C GLN A 37 -16.87 20.03 -31.15
N ALA A 38 -15.92 20.18 -32.03
CA ALA A 38 -14.50 20.00 -31.79
C ALA A 38 -14.01 20.97 -30.71
N GLY A 39 -13.24 20.46 -29.77
CA GLY A 39 -12.54 21.23 -28.75
C GLY A 39 -11.35 20.42 -28.27
N ASP A 40 -10.26 20.61 -28.98
CA ASP A 40 -8.94 20.09 -28.65
C ASP A 40 -8.53 20.58 -27.26
N LYS A 41 -8.56 19.71 -26.25
CA LYS A 41 -7.91 19.95 -24.95
C LYS A 41 -6.87 18.86 -24.73
N VAL A 42 -5.64 19.26 -25.04
CA VAL A 42 -4.41 18.60 -24.64
C VAL A 42 -4.51 18.22 -23.16
N LYS A 43 -4.56 16.92 -22.89
CA LYS A 43 -4.51 16.35 -21.53
C LYS A 43 -3.05 16.27 -21.08
N GLU A 44 -2.59 17.33 -20.47
CA GLU A 44 -1.37 17.33 -19.68
C GLU A 44 -1.71 16.86 -18.26
N SER A 45 -1.65 15.55 -17.95
CA SER A 45 -1.79 15.04 -16.56
C SER A 45 -1.27 13.64 -16.29
N SER A 46 -0.38 13.08 -17.11
CA SER A 46 0.02 11.68 -16.92
C SER A 46 1.13 11.43 -15.86
N GLY A 47 1.94 12.44 -15.54
CA GLY A 47 3.12 12.22 -14.67
C GLY A 47 2.83 12.06 -13.17
N LYS A 48 1.71 12.61 -12.68
CA LYS A 48 1.40 12.61 -11.25
C LYS A 48 0.65 11.35 -10.80
N ALA A 49 -0.18 10.80 -11.68
CA ALA A 49 -0.93 9.58 -11.42
C ALA A 49 -0.04 8.32 -11.34
N ASP A 50 1.06 8.29 -12.12
CA ASP A 50 1.96 7.13 -12.14
C ASP A 50 2.85 7.05 -10.89
N HIS A 51 3.22 8.20 -10.30
CA HIS A 51 4.01 8.20 -9.07
C HIS A 51 3.19 7.73 -7.88
N ASP A 52 1.96 8.22 -7.76
CA ASP A 52 1.03 7.79 -6.70
C ASP A 52 0.67 6.30 -6.83
N LYS A 53 0.51 5.80 -8.05
CA LYS A 53 0.27 4.39 -8.34
C LYS A 53 1.43 3.50 -7.88
N LYS A 54 2.69 3.88 -8.11
CA LYS A 54 3.87 3.12 -7.67
C LYS A 54 3.99 3.01 -6.13
N VAL A 55 3.60 4.05 -5.41
CA VAL A 55 3.58 4.01 -3.93
C VAL A 55 2.54 3.03 -3.41
N TRP A 56 1.44 2.80 -4.17
CA TRP A 56 0.31 1.97 -3.79
C TRP A 56 0.34 0.55 -4.35
N GLU A 57 1.11 0.26 -5.39
CA GLU A 57 1.15 -1.06 -6.05
C GLU A 57 1.49 -2.24 -5.12
N GLY A 58 2.12 -1.98 -3.97
CA GLY A 58 2.34 -3.01 -2.94
C GLY A 58 1.22 -3.11 -1.90
N THR A 59 0.15 -2.31 -2.02
CA THR A 59 -0.84 -2.15 -0.95
C THR A 59 -2.23 -2.66 -1.36
N TYR A 60 -2.53 -2.73 -2.67
CA TYR A 60 -3.87 -3.06 -3.17
C TYR A 60 -3.81 -4.16 -4.23
N ALA A 61 -4.57 -5.22 -4.02
CA ALA A 61 -4.59 -6.40 -4.88
C ALA A 61 -5.24 -6.17 -6.26
N ASN A 62 -6.05 -5.10 -6.41
CA ASN A 62 -6.74 -4.76 -7.65
C ASN A 62 -6.61 -3.27 -7.96
N ALA A 63 -6.00 -2.92 -9.09
CA ALA A 63 -5.81 -1.53 -9.53
C ALA A 63 -7.13 -0.74 -9.73
N SER A 64 -8.24 -1.42 -10.00
CA SER A 64 -9.59 -0.82 -10.14
C SER A 64 -10.20 -0.39 -8.80
N ASP A 65 -9.75 -0.96 -7.68
CA ASP A 65 -10.27 -0.71 -6.33
C ASP A 65 -9.29 0.11 -5.48
N GLY A 66 -8.35 0.79 -6.10
CA GLY A 66 -7.34 1.62 -5.45
C GLY A 66 -7.88 2.93 -4.85
N PRO A 67 -7.02 3.69 -4.15
CA PRO A 67 -7.41 4.96 -3.55
C PRO A 67 -7.87 5.97 -4.60
N LYS A 68 -9.01 6.61 -4.35
CA LYS A 68 -9.56 7.65 -5.24
C LYS A 68 -9.17 9.02 -4.74
N PRO A 69 -8.67 9.94 -5.60
CA PRO A 69 -8.41 11.33 -5.21
C PRO A 69 -9.66 11.96 -4.60
N SER A 70 -9.50 12.65 -3.49
CA SER A 70 -10.61 13.31 -2.79
C SER A 70 -10.17 14.63 -2.15
N LYS A 71 -11.02 15.66 -2.27
CA LYS A 71 -10.78 16.99 -1.67
C LYS A 71 -11.63 17.25 -0.43
N ASN A 72 -12.55 16.35 -0.10
CA ASN A 72 -13.55 16.56 0.94
C ASN A 72 -13.22 15.79 2.25
N GLN A 73 -12.01 15.97 2.76
CA GLN A 73 -11.60 15.36 4.01
C GLN A 73 -12.43 15.90 5.18
N PRO A 74 -12.84 15.07 6.15
CA PRO A 74 -13.43 15.53 7.38
C PRO A 74 -12.56 16.55 8.12
N ALA A 75 -13.15 17.53 8.77
CA ALA A 75 -12.42 18.55 9.53
C ALA A 75 -11.47 17.92 10.57
N LYS A 76 -11.91 16.86 11.25
CA LYS A 76 -11.10 16.12 12.22
C LYS A 76 -9.84 15.53 11.59
N VAL A 77 -9.94 14.95 10.39
CA VAL A 77 -8.80 14.38 9.65
C VAL A 77 -7.80 15.48 9.27
N ARG A 78 -8.30 16.61 8.75
CA ARG A 78 -7.43 17.76 8.40
C ARG A 78 -6.70 18.32 9.63
N SER A 79 -7.43 18.52 10.74
CA SER A 79 -6.85 19.05 11.98
C SER A 79 -5.79 18.10 12.56
N SER A 80 -6.05 16.79 12.56
CA SER A 80 -5.09 15.80 13.01
C SER A 80 -3.84 15.81 12.13
N PHE A 81 -4.01 15.81 10.81
CA PHE A 81 -2.89 15.89 9.89
C PHE A 81 -2.04 17.15 10.09
N GLN A 82 -2.68 18.33 10.23
CA GLN A 82 -1.98 19.59 10.42
C GLN A 82 -1.21 19.63 11.74
N ARG A 83 -1.77 19.05 12.79
CA ARG A 83 -1.10 18.89 14.09
C ARG A 83 0.11 17.95 13.98
N ASP A 84 -0.07 16.82 13.30
CA ASP A 84 0.97 15.77 13.20
C ASP A 84 2.10 16.18 12.23
N TYR A 85 1.78 16.96 11.19
CA TYR A 85 2.72 17.39 10.14
C TYR A 85 2.58 18.87 9.80
N PRO A 86 2.93 19.78 10.71
CA PRO A 86 2.74 21.24 10.52
C PRO A 86 3.54 21.80 9.35
N ASN A 87 4.65 21.16 8.99
CA ASN A 87 5.57 21.59 7.91
C ASN A 87 5.39 20.79 6.61
N ALA A 88 4.32 20.01 6.49
CA ALA A 88 4.04 19.23 5.30
C ALA A 88 3.77 20.13 4.08
N THR A 89 4.38 19.81 2.95
CA THR A 89 4.15 20.50 1.68
C THR A 89 3.68 19.51 0.60
N ASN A 90 3.13 20.02 -0.51
CA ASN A 90 2.64 19.20 -1.63
C ASN A 90 1.63 18.10 -1.20
N VAL A 91 0.69 18.48 -0.34
CA VAL A 91 -0.28 17.54 0.22
C VAL A 91 -1.34 17.19 -0.80
N SER A 92 -1.52 15.90 -1.06
CA SER A 92 -2.61 15.34 -1.83
C SER A 92 -3.38 14.33 -0.98
N TRP A 93 -4.67 14.18 -1.26
CA TRP A 93 -5.55 13.32 -0.48
C TRP A 93 -6.24 12.28 -1.35
N SER A 94 -6.37 11.09 -0.80
CA SER A 94 -7.17 10.01 -1.37
C SER A 94 -8.01 9.33 -0.30
N LYS A 95 -9.04 8.61 -0.73
CA LYS A 95 -9.91 7.82 0.15
C LYS A 95 -9.99 6.39 -0.33
N TYR A 96 -9.85 5.45 0.60
CA TYR A 96 -9.99 4.02 0.32
C TYR A 96 -10.59 3.30 1.53
N ARG A 97 -11.65 2.51 1.31
CA ARG A 97 -12.34 1.70 2.32
C ARG A 97 -12.67 2.45 3.63
N GLY A 98 -13.01 3.73 3.52
CA GLY A 98 -13.35 4.58 4.67
C GLY A 98 -12.18 5.36 5.26
N ASP A 99 -10.95 4.96 5.00
CA ASP A 99 -9.75 5.64 5.45
C ASP A 99 -9.35 6.78 4.52
N TRP A 100 -8.74 7.81 5.08
CA TRP A 100 -8.21 8.98 4.40
C TRP A 100 -6.70 8.92 4.39
N THR A 101 -6.13 9.09 3.21
CA THR A 101 -4.68 9.05 3.02
C THR A 101 -4.19 10.40 2.54
N ALA A 102 -3.26 10.98 3.29
CA ALA A 102 -2.46 12.12 2.87
C ALA A 102 -1.14 11.62 2.29
N THR A 103 -0.82 12.02 1.06
CA THR A 103 0.53 11.91 0.50
C THR A 103 1.13 13.30 0.47
N PHE A 104 2.30 13.47 1.08
CA PHE A 104 2.89 14.79 1.31
C PHE A 104 4.42 14.72 1.36
N ARG A 105 5.05 15.86 1.16
CA ARG A 105 6.49 16.01 1.35
C ARG A 105 6.78 16.33 2.81
N ASN A 106 7.62 15.49 3.44
CA ASN A 106 8.16 15.70 4.77
C ASN A 106 9.71 15.68 4.67
N GLY A 107 10.31 16.88 4.69
CA GLY A 107 11.72 17.03 4.35
C GLY A 107 12.00 16.62 2.89
N ILE A 108 12.94 15.69 2.71
CA ILE A 108 13.32 15.18 1.37
C ILE A 108 12.43 14.03 0.88
N TRP A 109 11.60 13.45 1.76
CA TRP A 109 10.81 12.27 1.47
C TRP A 109 9.37 12.61 1.12
N MET A 110 8.80 11.82 0.19
CA MET A 110 7.36 11.74 0.01
C MET A 110 6.81 10.68 0.96
N SER A 111 6.09 11.13 1.97
CA SER A 111 5.48 10.26 3.00
C SER A 111 3.99 10.12 2.78
N THR A 112 3.41 9.09 3.37
CA THR A 112 1.98 8.82 3.32
C THR A 112 1.47 8.58 4.73
N ALA A 113 0.46 9.34 5.17
CA ALA A 113 -0.20 9.14 6.46
C ALA A 113 -1.65 8.73 6.25
N VAL A 114 -2.09 7.69 6.96
CA VAL A 114 -3.44 7.14 6.87
C VAL A 114 -4.22 7.47 8.15
N TYR A 115 -5.44 7.96 7.97
CA TYR A 115 -6.34 8.37 9.04
C TYR A 115 -7.69 7.71 8.91
N HIS A 116 -8.26 7.30 10.02
CA HIS A 116 -9.68 6.97 10.10
C HIS A 116 -10.54 8.24 10.00
N ALA A 117 -11.81 8.09 9.65
CA ALA A 117 -12.72 9.23 9.49
C ALA A 117 -12.91 10.08 10.77
N ASN A 118 -12.66 9.50 11.95
CA ASN A 118 -12.69 10.19 13.24
C ASN A 118 -11.46 11.06 13.51
N GLY A 119 -10.44 11.01 12.63
CA GLY A 119 -9.19 11.75 12.75
C GLY A 119 -8.06 11.00 13.44
N ASP A 120 -8.25 9.76 13.88
CA ASP A 120 -7.18 8.95 14.45
C ASP A 120 -6.23 8.50 13.34
N ARG A 121 -4.92 8.74 13.53
CA ARG A 121 -3.90 8.27 12.62
C ARG A 121 -3.69 6.77 12.80
N ARG A 122 -3.84 6.01 11.71
CA ARG A 122 -3.58 4.58 11.68
C ARG A 122 -2.09 4.28 11.57
N ASP A 123 -1.45 4.86 10.58
CA ASP A 123 -0.01 4.70 10.33
C ASP A 123 0.56 5.86 9.50
N THR A 124 1.90 5.95 9.49
CA THR A 124 2.65 6.80 8.57
C THR A 124 3.72 5.97 7.89
N ARG A 125 3.86 6.12 6.60
CA ARG A 125 4.78 5.35 5.75
C ARG A 125 5.75 6.30 5.07
N THR A 126 7.03 6.10 5.32
CA THR A 126 8.10 6.92 4.76
C THR A 126 9.09 6.01 4.05
N PRO A 127 9.33 6.19 2.74
CA PRO A 127 10.45 5.54 2.08
C PRO A 127 11.75 5.96 2.77
N ILE A 128 12.66 5.03 2.97
CA ILE A 128 13.99 5.30 3.52
C ILE A 128 15.07 4.70 2.63
N ARG A 129 16.30 5.18 2.78
CA ARG A 129 17.45 4.60 2.07
C ARG A 129 17.84 3.27 2.67
N LYS A 130 18.55 2.45 1.91
CA LYS A 130 19.07 1.17 2.39
C LYS A 130 20.03 1.34 3.58
N ASP A 131 20.78 2.43 3.59
CA ASP A 131 21.72 2.76 4.67
C ASP A 131 21.04 3.18 5.97
N ASP A 132 19.76 3.58 5.89
CA ASP A 132 18.95 3.97 7.05
C ASP A 132 18.21 2.77 7.68
N ILE A 133 18.40 1.56 7.15
CA ILE A 133 17.84 0.32 7.72
C ILE A 133 18.51 0.02 9.07
N PRO A 134 17.75 -0.30 10.13
CA PRO A 134 18.34 -0.74 11.39
C PRO A 134 19.30 -1.91 11.18
N ARG A 135 20.49 -1.82 11.80
CA ARG A 135 21.57 -2.78 11.62
C ARG A 135 21.14 -4.24 11.81
N LYS A 136 20.31 -4.49 12.81
CA LYS A 136 19.76 -5.83 13.08
C LYS A 136 18.99 -6.40 11.88
N ILE A 137 18.16 -5.58 11.23
CA ILE A 137 17.39 -5.97 10.04
C ILE A 137 18.35 -6.19 8.85
N PHE A 138 19.26 -5.25 8.64
CA PHE A 138 20.23 -5.33 7.55
C PHE A 138 21.05 -6.62 7.61
N ASP A 139 21.58 -6.98 8.81
CA ASP A 139 22.37 -8.19 9.02
C ASP A 139 21.58 -9.49 8.76
N ILE A 140 20.25 -9.47 9.00
CA ILE A 140 19.39 -10.62 8.71
C ILE A 140 19.18 -10.79 7.21
N ILE A 141 18.90 -9.70 6.49
CA ILE A 141 18.59 -9.72 5.06
C ILE A 141 19.83 -10.10 4.25
N THR A 142 21.00 -9.53 4.60
CA THR A 142 22.24 -9.73 3.84
C THR A 142 22.86 -11.12 4.03
N LYS A 143 22.41 -11.90 5.02
CA LYS A 143 22.78 -13.31 5.14
C LYS A 143 22.26 -14.20 4.01
N LYS A 144 21.27 -13.73 3.25
CA LYS A 144 20.73 -14.44 2.10
C LYS A 144 21.38 -13.89 0.82
N PRO A 145 22.35 -14.59 0.19
CA PRO A 145 23.17 -14.02 -0.88
C PRO A 145 22.37 -13.66 -2.16
N GLU A 146 21.24 -14.27 -2.37
CA GLU A 146 20.40 -14.02 -3.56
C GLU A 146 19.38 -12.87 -3.36
N THR A 147 19.43 -12.18 -2.22
CA THR A 147 18.44 -11.15 -1.89
C THR A 147 18.88 -9.78 -2.39
N GLN A 148 18.17 -9.23 -3.36
CA GLN A 148 18.31 -7.85 -3.78
C GLN A 148 17.23 -6.99 -3.11
N ILE A 149 17.64 -6.08 -2.21
CA ILE A 149 16.75 -5.09 -1.61
C ILE A 149 16.37 -4.07 -2.68
N ASP A 150 15.10 -3.99 -3.03
CA ASP A 150 14.55 -3.06 -4.00
C ASP A 150 14.05 -1.76 -3.32
N ASN A 151 13.21 -1.91 -2.30
CA ASN A 151 12.57 -0.78 -1.62
C ASN A 151 12.42 -1.04 -0.12
N VAL A 152 12.55 0.03 0.67
CA VAL A 152 12.35 0.00 2.12
C VAL A 152 11.39 1.09 2.53
N ILE A 153 10.38 0.73 3.30
CA ILE A 153 9.43 1.68 3.88
C ILE A 153 9.42 1.51 5.39
N LYS A 154 9.71 2.59 6.09
CA LYS A 154 9.48 2.73 7.53
C LYS A 154 8.01 3.01 7.77
N ILE A 155 7.38 2.29 8.67
CA ILE A 155 5.96 2.41 9.06
C ILE A 155 5.90 2.75 10.54
N GLU A 156 5.40 3.94 10.84
CA GLU A 156 5.19 4.42 12.20
C GLU A 156 3.73 4.24 12.57
N VAL A 157 3.45 3.39 13.55
CA VAL A 157 2.10 3.16 14.07
C VAL A 157 1.94 3.94 15.38
N PRO A 158 0.96 4.82 15.53
CA PRO A 158 0.75 5.57 16.77
C PRO A 158 0.58 4.62 17.97
N LYS A 159 1.12 5.03 19.12
CA LYS A 159 1.05 4.29 20.39
C LYS A 159 1.85 2.97 20.41
N THR A 160 2.57 2.62 19.37
CA THR A 160 3.54 1.52 19.41
C THR A 160 4.93 2.06 19.76
N ILE A 161 5.73 1.24 20.45
CA ILE A 161 7.08 1.61 20.85
C ILE A 161 8.07 1.38 19.70
N LYS A 162 7.73 0.47 18.78
CA LYS A 162 8.62 0.06 17.69
C LYS A 162 8.05 0.43 16.35
N ASP A 163 8.93 0.95 15.50
CA ASP A 163 8.63 1.11 14.08
C ASP A 163 8.65 -0.23 13.36
N ILE A 164 7.90 -0.32 12.28
CA ILE A 164 7.87 -1.48 11.39
C ILE A 164 8.58 -1.11 10.10
N PHE A 165 9.38 -2.01 9.56
CA PHE A 165 10.10 -1.84 8.31
C PHE A 165 9.60 -2.85 7.30
N ARG A 166 8.95 -2.37 6.25
CA ARG A 166 8.60 -3.20 5.09
C ARG A 166 9.78 -3.24 4.13
N ILE A 167 10.32 -4.41 3.92
CA ILE A 167 11.38 -4.66 2.96
C ILE A 167 10.78 -5.32 1.72
N LYS A 168 10.99 -4.71 0.56
CA LYS A 168 10.72 -5.33 -0.73
C LYS A 168 12.01 -5.92 -1.27
N ASN A 169 12.07 -7.21 -1.40
CA ASN A 169 13.16 -7.95 -1.99
C ASN A 169 12.78 -8.46 -3.36
N ILE A 170 13.77 -8.60 -4.25
CA ILE A 170 13.61 -9.34 -5.51
C ILE A 170 14.37 -10.65 -5.33
N ILE A 171 13.64 -11.78 -5.35
CA ILE A 171 14.17 -13.13 -5.24
C ILE A 171 13.81 -13.87 -6.52
N GLN A 172 14.80 -14.29 -7.28
CA GLN A 172 14.62 -14.94 -8.58
C GLN A 172 13.68 -14.14 -9.51
N GLY A 173 13.84 -12.82 -9.53
CA GLY A 173 13.03 -11.91 -10.34
C GLY A 173 11.60 -11.65 -9.83
N LYS A 174 11.20 -12.21 -8.68
CA LYS A 174 9.88 -12.01 -8.09
C LYS A 174 9.95 -11.09 -6.87
N PRO A 175 9.01 -10.15 -6.70
CA PRO A 175 8.94 -9.30 -5.52
C PRO A 175 8.42 -10.10 -4.31
N GLU A 176 9.15 -10.03 -3.21
CA GLU A 176 8.76 -10.56 -1.90
C GLU A 176 8.75 -9.43 -0.87
N TYR A 177 7.72 -9.39 -0.03
CA TYR A 177 7.56 -8.37 1.00
C TYR A 177 7.67 -9.01 2.38
N THR A 178 8.57 -8.50 3.20
CA THR A 178 8.73 -8.92 4.60
C THR A 178 8.65 -7.71 5.50
N PHE A 179 7.97 -7.86 6.63
CA PHE A 179 7.86 -6.81 7.65
C PHE A 179 8.69 -7.22 8.86
N TYR A 180 9.51 -6.28 9.33
CA TYR A 180 10.34 -6.44 10.52
C TYR A 180 10.03 -5.34 11.52
N ASP A 181 10.07 -5.63 12.82
CA ASP A 181 10.17 -4.58 13.83
C ASP A 181 11.61 -4.05 13.93
N SER A 182 11.81 -2.98 14.71
CA SER A 182 13.14 -2.36 14.89
C SER A 182 14.20 -3.32 15.48
N ASP A 183 13.78 -4.42 16.10
CA ASP A 183 14.67 -5.46 16.63
C ASP A 183 15.02 -6.56 15.63
N GLY A 184 14.44 -6.51 14.44
CA GLY A 184 14.67 -7.49 13.38
C GLY A 184 13.76 -8.72 13.46
N LEU A 185 12.74 -8.72 14.31
CA LEU A 185 11.76 -9.79 14.35
C LEU A 185 10.77 -9.62 13.20
N VAL A 186 10.45 -10.72 12.53
CA VAL A 186 9.40 -10.73 11.50
C VAL A 186 8.04 -10.53 12.17
N VAL A 187 7.29 -9.54 11.70
CA VAL A 187 5.97 -9.20 12.20
C VAL A 187 4.93 -9.31 11.10
N GLN A 188 3.68 -9.61 11.46
CA GLN A 188 2.56 -9.51 10.53
C GLN A 188 2.01 -8.08 10.58
N TYR A 189 1.92 -7.46 9.42
CA TYR A 189 1.31 -6.14 9.27
C TYR A 189 0.40 -6.14 8.04
N SER A 190 -0.86 -5.74 8.22
CA SER A 190 -1.84 -5.58 7.12
C SER A 190 -2.16 -4.10 6.91
N TYR A 191 -2.28 -3.73 5.64
CA TYR A 191 -2.65 -2.39 5.22
C TYR A 191 -4.16 -2.16 5.24
#